data_8b9df59a15d6c43ffdd52e2a6c1c26d8
#
_entry.id   8b9df59a15d6c43ffdd52e2a6c1c26d8
#
_cell.length_a   1.000
_cell.length_b   1.000
_cell.length_c   1.000
_cell.angle_alpha   90.00
_cell.angle_beta   90.00
_cell.angle_gamma   90.00
#
_symmetry.space_group_name_H-M   'P 1'
#
loop_
_entity.id
_entity.type
_entity.pdbx_description
1 polymer ?
#
loop_
_entity_poly.entity_id
_entity_poly.type
_entity_poly.pdbx_seq_one_letter_code
_entity_poly.pdbx_strand_id
1 'polypeptide(L)'
;QGLCKYGILPIENSTAGSVTKVYDLMIQHNFYIVRTFRLKVDHNLLAAPGAKLEDIREIYSHEQAINQCGSFLHGLKNVNVVAVANTAVAAEMVASSGRKDVAAISSRSCAELYGLQNLAASIQDKGNNRTRFICISKDLEIYPGSDKTSIMMVLNHKPGALYKVLARIYALGINVIKLESRPIPDREFEFMFYFDLETSIYSEEFVQLICELDDFCEEFKYLGSFTEVV
;
A
#
# COMPACT_ATOMS: atom_id res chain seq x y z
N GLN A 1 -20.89 -9.34 -1.36
CA GLN A 1 -21.45 -10.58 -1.94
C GLN A 1 -21.16 -11.81 -1.07
N GLY A 2 -20.34 -11.70 0.00
CA GLY A 2 -20.06 -12.81 0.93
C GLY A 2 -19.19 -13.95 0.38
N LEU A 3 -18.58 -13.77 -0.78
CA LEU A 3 -17.75 -14.79 -1.44
C LEU A 3 -16.35 -14.92 -0.81
N CYS A 4 -15.86 -13.88 -0.12
CA CYS A 4 -14.55 -13.86 0.52
C CYS A 4 -14.69 -13.37 1.95
N LYS A 5 -13.99 -14.01 2.89
CA LYS A 5 -13.89 -13.57 4.28
C LYS A 5 -12.94 -12.40 4.44
N TYR A 6 -11.84 -12.41 3.70
CA TYR A 6 -10.78 -11.40 3.76
C TYR A 6 -10.63 -10.67 2.45
N GLY A 7 -10.21 -9.39 2.54
CA GLY A 7 -9.77 -8.57 1.42
C GLY A 7 -8.34 -8.08 1.65
N ILE A 8 -7.59 -7.86 0.56
CA ILE A 8 -6.23 -7.31 0.63
C ILE A 8 -6.20 -6.01 -0.15
N LEU A 9 -5.74 -4.93 0.48
CA LEU A 9 -5.64 -3.61 -0.11
C LEU A 9 -4.25 -3.01 0.11
N PRO A 10 -3.64 -2.36 -0.90
CA PRO A 10 -2.44 -1.57 -0.70
C PRO A 10 -2.78 -0.29 0.06
N ILE A 11 -2.03 0.05 1.11
CA ILE A 11 -2.27 1.28 1.89
C ILE A 11 -1.17 2.32 1.69
N GLU A 12 0.06 1.87 1.45
CA GLU A 12 1.21 2.74 1.36
C GLU A 12 2.31 2.12 0.49
N ASN A 13 2.99 2.95 -0.30
CA ASN A 13 4.21 2.57 -1.00
C ASN A 13 5.36 3.45 -0.53
N SER A 14 6.51 2.87 -0.25
CA SER A 14 7.67 3.58 0.32
C SER A 14 8.24 4.68 -0.60
N THR A 15 7.90 4.65 -1.88
CA THR A 15 8.35 5.64 -2.88
C THR A 15 7.21 6.58 -3.30
N ALA A 16 6.01 6.05 -3.50
CA ALA A 16 4.85 6.82 -3.99
C ALA A 16 3.99 7.42 -2.86
N GLY A 17 4.21 6.98 -1.60
CA GLY A 17 3.43 7.46 -0.44
C GLY A 17 2.11 6.73 -0.24
N SER A 18 1.17 7.42 0.36
CA SER A 18 -0.14 6.88 0.78
C SER A 18 -1.06 6.60 -0.40
N VAL A 19 -1.79 5.47 -0.36
CA VAL A 19 -2.86 5.14 -1.30
C VAL A 19 -4.16 5.80 -0.80
N THR A 20 -4.31 7.09 -1.07
CA THR A 20 -5.36 7.96 -0.51
C THR A 20 -6.78 7.40 -0.66
N LYS A 21 -7.08 6.77 -1.80
CA LYS A 21 -8.37 6.12 -2.05
C LYS A 21 -8.74 5.05 -1.02
N VAL A 22 -7.76 4.34 -0.45
CA VAL A 22 -8.03 3.32 0.56
C VAL A 22 -8.41 3.96 1.89
N TYR A 23 -7.78 5.07 2.27
CA TYR A 23 -8.19 5.84 3.45
C TYR A 23 -9.60 6.42 3.28
N ASP A 24 -9.96 6.93 2.09
CA ASP A 24 -11.31 7.40 1.80
C ASP A 24 -12.36 6.28 1.93
N LEU A 25 -12.01 5.05 1.50
CA LEU A 25 -12.87 3.88 1.70
C LEU A 25 -13.01 3.47 3.18
N MET A 26 -11.98 3.71 4.01
CA MET A 26 -12.06 3.48 5.46
C MET A 26 -13.05 4.41 6.15
N ILE A 27 -13.23 5.63 5.63
CA ILE A 27 -14.24 6.57 6.13
C ILE A 27 -15.65 6.05 5.80
N GLN A 28 -15.85 5.59 4.57
CA GLN A 28 -17.16 5.21 4.03
C GLN A 28 -17.65 3.82 4.47
N HIS A 29 -16.73 2.91 4.77
CA HIS A 29 -17.06 1.50 5.00
C HIS A 29 -16.58 1.01 6.37
N ASN A 30 -17.33 0.07 6.94
CA ASN A 30 -16.95 -0.59 8.19
C ASN A 30 -16.26 -1.93 7.89
N PHE A 31 -15.00 -2.01 8.29
CA PHE A 31 -14.18 -3.21 8.27
C PHE A 31 -13.06 -3.06 9.29
N TYR A 32 -12.39 -4.16 9.59
CA TYR A 32 -11.26 -4.21 10.52
C TYR A 32 -10.00 -4.65 9.81
N ILE A 33 -8.86 -4.07 10.20
CA ILE A 33 -7.53 -4.50 9.77
C ILE A 33 -7.11 -5.65 10.70
N VAL A 34 -6.89 -6.83 10.13
CA VAL A 34 -6.55 -8.03 10.90
C VAL A 34 -5.08 -8.41 10.78
N ARG A 35 -4.38 -7.94 9.73
CA ARG A 35 -2.94 -8.07 9.51
C ARG A 35 -2.42 -7.01 8.57
N THR A 36 -1.12 -6.73 8.65
CA THR A 36 -0.40 -5.96 7.63
C THR A 36 0.83 -6.74 7.16
N PHE A 37 1.25 -6.47 5.92
CA PHE A 37 2.46 -7.06 5.38
C PHE A 37 3.11 -6.13 4.37
N ARG A 38 4.44 -6.22 4.29
CA ARG A 38 5.26 -5.44 3.35
C ARG A 38 5.80 -6.36 2.27
N LEU A 39 5.44 -6.06 1.03
CA LEU A 39 6.01 -6.75 -0.13
C LEU A 39 7.04 -5.86 -0.80
N LYS A 40 8.20 -6.44 -1.05
CA LYS A 40 9.23 -5.82 -1.88
C LYS A 40 8.74 -5.78 -3.33
N VAL A 41 8.84 -4.63 -3.96
CA VAL A 41 8.52 -4.46 -5.38
C VAL A 41 9.80 -4.64 -6.19
N ASP A 42 9.89 -5.75 -6.91
CA ASP A 42 10.97 -6.03 -7.85
C ASP A 42 10.43 -6.03 -9.27
N HIS A 43 10.97 -5.13 -10.08
CA HIS A 43 10.64 -5.03 -11.50
C HIS A 43 11.63 -5.83 -12.34
N ASN A 44 11.09 -6.65 -13.23
CA ASN A 44 11.88 -7.49 -14.13
C ASN A 44 11.43 -7.23 -15.56
N LEU A 45 12.35 -7.33 -16.52
CA LEU A 45 12.02 -7.28 -17.93
C LEU A 45 11.68 -8.68 -18.43
N LEU A 46 10.41 -8.90 -18.76
CA LEU A 46 9.86 -10.20 -19.17
C LEU A 46 9.55 -10.19 -20.66
N ALA A 47 9.88 -11.28 -21.35
CA ALA A 47 9.58 -11.44 -22.78
C ALA A 47 9.22 -12.89 -23.12
N ALA A 48 8.76 -13.13 -24.33
CA ALA A 48 8.47 -14.47 -24.84
C ALA A 48 9.74 -15.35 -24.84
N PRO A 49 9.62 -16.66 -24.61
CA PRO A 49 10.77 -17.57 -24.64
C PRO A 49 11.58 -17.47 -25.95
N GLY A 50 12.89 -17.35 -25.81
CA GLY A 50 13.82 -17.21 -26.94
C GLY A 50 13.95 -15.79 -27.50
N ALA A 51 13.30 -14.78 -26.89
CA ALA A 51 13.58 -13.37 -27.17
C ALA A 51 14.92 -12.96 -26.59
N LYS A 52 15.61 -12.00 -27.21
CA LYS A 52 16.86 -11.42 -26.73
C LYS A 52 16.67 -9.94 -26.44
N LEU A 53 17.43 -9.41 -25.48
CA LEU A 53 17.35 -8.01 -25.08
C LEU A 53 17.60 -7.05 -26.26
N GLU A 54 18.52 -7.40 -27.14
CA GLU A 54 18.90 -6.60 -28.33
C GLU A 54 17.78 -6.53 -29.38
N ASP A 55 16.85 -7.49 -29.37
CA ASP A 55 15.74 -7.56 -30.33
C ASP A 55 14.51 -6.76 -29.87
N ILE A 56 14.46 -6.37 -28.60
CA ILE A 56 13.30 -5.66 -28.03
C ILE A 56 13.15 -4.26 -28.66
N ARG A 57 11.93 -3.95 -29.11
CA ARG A 57 11.52 -2.67 -29.71
C ARG A 57 10.42 -1.96 -28.98
N GLU A 58 9.59 -2.72 -28.22
CA GLU A 58 8.53 -2.14 -27.40
C GLU A 58 8.53 -2.75 -26.00
N ILE A 59 8.30 -1.90 -25.01
CA ILE A 59 8.18 -2.31 -23.61
C ILE A 59 6.87 -1.77 -23.06
N TYR A 60 6.06 -2.65 -22.47
CA TYR A 60 4.79 -2.33 -21.85
C TYR A 60 4.92 -2.36 -20.32
N SER A 61 4.33 -1.40 -19.62
CA SER A 61 4.16 -1.46 -18.16
C SER A 61 3.19 -0.38 -17.66
N HIS A 62 2.93 -0.40 -16.36
CA HIS A 62 2.26 0.71 -15.68
C HIS A 62 3.22 1.91 -15.57
N GLU A 63 2.69 3.12 -15.72
CA GLU A 63 3.46 4.37 -15.70
C GLU A 63 4.41 4.48 -14.50
N GLN A 64 3.93 4.09 -13.31
CA GLN A 64 4.75 4.12 -12.08
C GLN A 64 5.95 3.15 -12.17
N ALA A 65 5.79 1.97 -12.75
CA ALA A 65 6.89 1.02 -12.91
C ALA A 65 7.90 1.50 -13.96
N ILE A 66 7.42 2.12 -15.04
CA ILE A 66 8.26 2.76 -16.06
C ILE A 66 9.15 3.83 -15.40
N ASN A 67 8.53 4.72 -14.61
CA ASN A 67 9.26 5.79 -13.91
C ASN A 67 10.28 5.26 -12.88
N GLN A 68 10.03 4.09 -12.30
CA GLN A 68 10.95 3.45 -11.35
C GLN A 68 12.11 2.68 -12.00
N CYS A 69 12.07 2.50 -13.31
CA CYS A 69 13.09 1.81 -14.11
C CYS A 69 13.79 2.75 -15.11
N GLY A 70 13.78 4.05 -14.84
CA GLY A 70 14.26 5.08 -15.76
C GLY A 70 15.69 4.86 -16.21
N SER A 71 16.63 4.60 -15.31
CA SER A 71 18.03 4.37 -15.62
C SER A 71 18.24 3.18 -16.55
N PHE A 72 17.54 2.08 -16.29
CA PHE A 72 17.60 0.89 -17.15
C PHE A 72 17.06 1.19 -18.55
N LEU A 73 15.89 1.84 -18.63
CA LEU A 73 15.24 2.17 -19.91
C LEU A 73 16.06 3.14 -20.76
N HIS A 74 16.71 4.14 -20.16
CA HIS A 74 17.60 5.05 -20.85
C HIS A 74 18.84 4.37 -21.45
N GLY A 75 19.25 3.23 -20.88
CA GLY A 75 20.34 2.41 -21.42
C GLY A 75 19.98 1.64 -22.68
N LEU A 76 18.68 1.48 -22.98
CA LEU A 76 18.21 0.75 -24.16
C LEU A 76 18.14 1.67 -25.39
N LYS A 77 18.54 1.16 -26.56
CA LYS A 77 18.50 1.92 -27.81
C LYS A 77 17.30 1.52 -28.66
N ASN A 78 16.62 2.52 -29.23
CA ASN A 78 15.51 2.31 -30.19
C ASN A 78 14.34 1.48 -29.63
N VAL A 79 13.99 1.67 -28.33
CA VAL A 79 12.87 1.02 -27.67
C VAL A 79 11.77 2.03 -27.40
N ASN A 80 10.55 1.70 -27.81
CA ASN A 80 9.36 2.46 -27.47
C ASN A 80 8.75 1.94 -26.16
N VAL A 81 8.41 2.83 -25.23
CA VAL A 81 7.83 2.49 -23.93
C VAL A 81 6.37 2.92 -23.89
N VAL A 82 5.47 1.97 -23.65
CA VAL A 82 4.02 2.17 -23.70
C VAL A 82 3.42 1.92 -22.32
N ALA A 83 2.70 2.92 -21.80
CA ALA A 83 1.99 2.80 -20.53
C ALA A 83 0.67 2.01 -20.72
N VAL A 84 0.42 1.07 -19.79
CA VAL A 84 -0.81 0.26 -19.75
C VAL A 84 -1.38 0.26 -18.33
N ALA A 85 -2.58 -0.32 -18.16
CA ALA A 85 -3.36 -0.22 -16.93
C ALA A 85 -2.65 -0.75 -15.67
N ASN A 86 -1.84 -1.82 -15.79
CA ASN A 86 -1.02 -2.35 -14.70
C ASN A 86 0.06 -3.30 -15.25
N THR A 87 1.01 -3.69 -14.38
CA THR A 87 2.16 -4.53 -14.76
C THR A 87 1.77 -5.97 -15.13
N ALA A 88 0.69 -6.52 -14.57
CA ALA A 88 0.21 -7.86 -14.89
C ALA A 88 -0.44 -7.88 -16.29
N VAL A 89 -1.25 -6.88 -16.63
CA VAL A 89 -1.79 -6.69 -17.98
C VAL A 89 -0.67 -6.56 -19.01
N ALA A 90 0.41 -5.85 -18.68
CA ALA A 90 1.57 -5.77 -19.56
C ALA A 90 2.18 -7.15 -19.86
N ALA A 91 2.36 -7.99 -18.82
CA ALA A 91 2.87 -9.34 -18.98
C ALA A 91 1.93 -10.23 -19.81
N GLU A 92 0.62 -10.15 -19.56
CA GLU A 92 -0.40 -10.87 -20.32
C GLU A 92 -0.39 -10.48 -21.81
N MET A 93 -0.30 -9.18 -22.11
CA MET A 93 -0.22 -8.67 -23.48
C MET A 93 1.01 -9.24 -24.21
N VAL A 94 2.17 -9.26 -23.57
CA VAL A 94 3.39 -9.82 -24.16
C VAL A 94 3.25 -11.33 -24.40
N ALA A 95 2.71 -12.06 -23.44
CA ALA A 95 2.50 -13.51 -23.57
C ALA A 95 1.54 -13.85 -24.73
N SER A 96 0.47 -13.06 -24.87
CA SER A 96 -0.57 -13.29 -25.90
C SER A 96 -0.16 -12.79 -27.28
N SER A 97 0.86 -11.94 -27.39
CA SER A 97 1.25 -11.30 -28.67
C SER A 97 1.88 -12.25 -29.68
N GLY A 98 2.52 -13.34 -29.21
CA GLY A 98 3.35 -14.22 -30.04
C GLY A 98 4.63 -13.56 -30.58
N ARG A 99 4.91 -12.32 -30.23
CA ARG A 99 6.06 -11.53 -30.69
C ARG A 99 7.28 -11.75 -29.80
N LYS A 100 8.48 -11.68 -30.40
CA LYS A 100 9.77 -11.77 -29.68
C LYS A 100 10.48 -10.43 -29.55
N ASP A 101 9.94 -9.38 -30.14
CA ASP A 101 10.46 -8.03 -30.12
C ASP A 101 9.74 -7.11 -29.10
N VAL A 102 8.89 -7.69 -28.26
CA VAL A 102 8.16 -6.98 -27.20
C VAL A 102 8.48 -7.55 -25.82
N ALA A 103 8.50 -6.68 -24.80
CA ALA A 103 8.74 -7.05 -23.42
C ALA A 103 7.79 -6.32 -22.46
N ALA A 104 7.67 -6.82 -21.24
CA ALA A 104 6.93 -6.18 -20.17
C ALA A 104 7.83 -5.93 -18.95
N ILE A 105 7.68 -4.79 -18.30
CA ILE A 105 8.19 -4.61 -16.94
C ILE A 105 7.11 -5.12 -15.99
N SER A 106 7.41 -6.20 -15.27
CA SER A 106 6.48 -6.84 -14.35
C SER A 106 7.19 -7.60 -13.22
N SER A 107 6.42 -8.25 -12.35
CA SER A 107 6.95 -9.07 -11.28
C SER A 107 7.47 -10.42 -11.80
N ARG A 108 8.38 -11.04 -11.05
CA ARG A 108 8.86 -12.40 -11.35
C ARG A 108 7.71 -13.42 -11.39
N SER A 109 6.72 -13.28 -10.52
CA SER A 109 5.53 -14.15 -10.49
C SER A 109 4.75 -14.13 -11.81
N CYS A 110 4.72 -13.00 -12.51
CA CYS A 110 4.11 -12.91 -13.83
C CYS A 110 4.87 -13.69 -14.89
N ALA A 111 6.20 -13.83 -14.77
CA ALA A 111 6.97 -14.68 -15.67
C ALA A 111 6.53 -16.15 -15.54
N GLU A 112 6.39 -16.64 -14.31
CA GLU A 112 5.95 -18.00 -14.03
C GLU A 112 4.48 -18.22 -14.49
N LEU A 113 3.60 -17.26 -14.20
CA LEU A 113 2.16 -17.35 -14.54
C LEU A 113 1.90 -17.39 -16.05
N TYR A 114 2.62 -16.58 -16.82
CA TYR A 114 2.39 -16.40 -18.25
C TYR A 114 3.43 -17.12 -19.14
N GLY A 115 4.33 -17.92 -18.55
CA GLY A 115 5.34 -18.65 -19.31
C GLY A 115 6.37 -17.74 -20.00
N LEU A 116 6.65 -16.55 -19.43
CA LEU A 116 7.63 -15.63 -19.96
C LEU A 116 9.03 -15.88 -19.37
N GLN A 117 10.04 -15.56 -20.15
CA GLN A 117 11.43 -15.56 -19.67
C GLN A 117 11.81 -14.21 -19.10
N ASN A 118 12.71 -14.21 -18.13
CA ASN A 118 13.26 -13.01 -17.55
C ASN A 118 14.53 -12.60 -18.31
N LEU A 119 14.49 -11.46 -19.03
CA LEU A 119 15.64 -10.92 -19.77
C LEU A 119 16.58 -10.12 -18.86
N ALA A 120 16.02 -9.42 -17.86
CA ALA A 120 16.79 -8.66 -16.88
C ALA A 120 16.01 -8.59 -15.56
N ALA A 121 16.71 -8.91 -14.45
CA ALA A 121 16.12 -8.93 -13.11
C ALA A 121 16.41 -7.66 -12.35
N SER A 122 15.47 -7.25 -11.47
CA SER A 122 15.64 -6.15 -10.53
C SER A 122 16.12 -4.86 -11.21
N ILE A 123 15.42 -4.47 -12.28
CA ILE A 123 15.79 -3.34 -13.15
C ILE A 123 15.36 -1.96 -12.59
N GLN A 124 14.74 -1.92 -11.42
CA GLN A 124 14.33 -0.67 -10.76
C GLN A 124 15.55 0.13 -10.26
N ASP A 125 15.45 1.46 -10.34
CA ASP A 125 16.52 2.39 -9.94
C ASP A 125 16.81 2.34 -8.42
N LYS A 126 15.81 2.02 -7.59
CA LYS A 126 15.93 1.93 -6.14
C LYS A 126 15.48 0.56 -5.63
N GLY A 127 16.35 -0.16 -4.92
CA GLY A 127 16.08 -1.51 -4.41
C GLY A 127 15.24 -1.54 -3.11
N ASN A 128 14.86 -0.39 -2.53
CA ASN A 128 14.13 -0.28 -1.28
C ASN A 128 12.62 -0.03 -1.45
N ASN A 129 12.09 -0.19 -2.66
CA ASN A 129 10.66 -0.02 -2.92
C ASN A 129 9.86 -1.16 -2.29
N ARG A 130 8.98 -0.81 -1.36
CA ARG A 130 8.07 -1.74 -0.68
C ARG A 130 6.66 -1.17 -0.70
N THR A 131 5.68 -2.05 -0.89
CA THR A 131 4.27 -1.70 -0.71
C THR A 131 3.77 -2.38 0.55
N ARG A 132 3.17 -1.58 1.44
CA ARG A 132 2.47 -2.08 2.62
C ARG A 132 1.02 -2.35 2.25
N PHE A 133 0.56 -3.55 2.58
CA PHE A 133 -0.81 -4.00 2.38
C PHE A 133 -1.48 -4.22 3.73
N ILE A 134 -2.78 -4.00 3.76
CA ILE A 134 -3.66 -4.38 4.87
C ILE A 134 -4.52 -5.57 4.44
N CYS A 135 -4.66 -6.53 5.34
CA CYS A 135 -5.67 -7.57 5.25
C CYS A 135 -6.87 -7.15 6.08
N ILE A 136 -8.03 -7.07 5.44
CA ILE A 136 -9.27 -6.59 6.07
C ILE A 136 -10.30 -7.69 6.21
N SER A 137 -11.11 -7.61 7.26
CA SER A 137 -12.27 -8.47 7.52
C SER A 137 -13.50 -7.62 7.90
N LYS A 138 -14.68 -8.14 7.69
CA LYS A 138 -15.91 -7.55 8.23
C LYS A 138 -16.04 -7.78 9.75
N ASP A 139 -15.51 -8.91 10.22
CA ASP A 139 -15.53 -9.28 11.61
C ASP A 139 -14.26 -8.79 12.31
N LEU A 140 -14.38 -8.36 13.56
CA LEU A 140 -13.23 -8.03 14.39
C LEU A 140 -12.49 -9.31 14.77
N GLU A 141 -11.23 -9.40 14.34
CA GLU A 141 -10.34 -10.51 14.66
C GLU A 141 -9.01 -9.94 15.18
N ILE A 142 -8.62 -10.32 16.38
CA ILE A 142 -7.36 -9.94 17.00
C ILE A 142 -6.56 -11.21 17.27
N TYR A 143 -5.41 -11.31 16.62
CA TYR A 143 -4.54 -12.48 16.77
C TYR A 143 -3.51 -12.27 17.89
N PRO A 144 -3.11 -13.34 18.57
CA PRO A 144 -2.05 -13.27 19.58
C PRO A 144 -0.78 -12.63 19.03
N GLY A 145 -0.14 -11.79 19.85
CA GLY A 145 1.08 -11.07 19.45
C GLY A 145 0.84 -9.78 18.68
N SER A 146 -0.42 -9.30 18.58
CA SER A 146 -0.71 -7.99 18.00
C SER A 146 -0.01 -6.88 18.77
N ASP A 147 0.87 -6.17 18.08
CA ASP A 147 1.76 -5.12 18.61
C ASP A 147 1.50 -3.75 18.00
N LYS A 148 0.58 -3.67 17.04
CA LYS A 148 0.17 -2.43 16.35
C LYS A 148 -1.33 -2.27 16.38
N THR A 149 -1.78 -1.03 16.49
CA THR A 149 -3.21 -0.69 16.51
C THR A 149 -3.46 0.49 15.58
N SER A 150 -4.47 0.34 14.70
CA SER A 150 -4.94 1.42 13.83
C SER A 150 -6.26 1.99 14.33
N ILE A 151 -6.33 3.30 14.36
CA ILE A 151 -7.52 4.06 14.74
C ILE A 151 -7.77 5.21 13.77
N MET A 152 -9.01 5.65 13.65
CA MET A 152 -9.38 6.89 12.99
C MET A 152 -10.21 7.75 13.93
N MET A 153 -10.06 9.07 13.82
CA MET A 153 -10.82 10.02 14.61
C MET A 153 -11.10 11.32 13.87
N VAL A 154 -12.23 11.92 14.14
CA VAL A 154 -12.56 13.32 13.79
C VAL A 154 -12.30 14.17 15.02
N LEU A 155 -11.47 15.18 14.87
CA LEU A 155 -11.13 16.09 15.97
C LEU A 155 -11.98 17.35 15.91
N ASN A 156 -12.31 17.91 17.08
CA ASN A 156 -12.94 19.22 17.17
C ASN A 156 -12.17 20.25 16.33
N HIS A 157 -12.84 20.98 15.46
CA HIS A 157 -12.22 22.00 14.61
C HIS A 157 -11.82 23.24 15.43
N LYS A 158 -10.78 23.09 16.26
CA LYS A 158 -10.24 24.12 17.16
C LYS A 158 -8.72 24.15 17.12
N PRO A 159 -8.08 25.33 17.30
CA PRO A 159 -6.63 25.41 17.40
C PRO A 159 -6.08 24.47 18.48
N GLY A 160 -5.07 23.68 18.13
CA GLY A 160 -4.42 22.75 19.05
C GLY A 160 -5.11 21.40 19.24
N ALA A 161 -6.23 21.09 18.57
CA ALA A 161 -6.92 19.81 18.74
C ALA A 161 -6.00 18.61 18.43
N LEU A 162 -5.35 18.60 17.27
CA LEU A 162 -4.39 17.55 16.92
C LEU A 162 -3.19 17.50 17.89
N TYR A 163 -2.70 18.67 18.32
CA TYR A 163 -1.60 18.74 19.27
C TYR A 163 -1.96 18.06 20.60
N LYS A 164 -3.18 18.26 21.12
CA LYS A 164 -3.62 17.63 22.37
C LYS A 164 -3.60 16.11 22.28
N VAL A 165 -4.10 15.54 21.16
CA VAL A 165 -4.06 14.09 20.91
C VAL A 165 -2.62 13.60 20.84
N LEU A 166 -1.75 14.24 20.06
CA LEU A 166 -0.34 13.86 19.95
C LEU A 166 0.40 14.01 21.29
N ALA A 167 0.14 15.05 22.05
CA ALA A 167 0.73 15.24 23.38
C ALA A 167 0.32 14.13 24.35
N ARG A 168 -0.94 13.65 24.24
CA ARG A 168 -1.42 12.55 25.07
C ARG A 168 -0.79 11.22 24.67
N ILE A 169 -0.73 10.92 23.37
CA ILE A 169 -0.05 9.75 22.83
C ILE A 169 1.42 9.72 23.31
N TYR A 170 2.10 10.87 23.20
CA TYR A 170 3.47 11.03 23.71
C TYR A 170 3.59 10.78 25.21
N ALA A 171 2.71 11.36 26.02
CA ALA A 171 2.73 11.21 27.49
C ALA A 171 2.52 9.75 27.93
N LEU A 172 1.83 8.95 27.13
CA LEU A 172 1.65 7.51 27.33
C LEU A 172 2.80 6.66 26.77
N GLY A 173 3.83 7.28 26.17
CA GLY A 173 4.94 6.55 25.58
C GLY A 173 4.62 5.75 24.33
N ILE A 174 3.48 6.02 23.69
CA ILE A 174 3.04 5.32 22.48
C ILE A 174 3.71 5.96 21.27
N ASN A 175 4.34 5.15 20.40
CA ASN A 175 4.93 5.61 19.15
C ASN A 175 3.88 5.70 18.05
N VAL A 176 3.87 6.82 17.30
CA VAL A 176 3.03 7.00 16.10
C VAL A 176 3.83 6.56 14.86
N ILE A 177 3.44 5.45 14.26
CA ILE A 177 4.09 4.89 13.06
C ILE A 177 3.61 5.63 11.81
N LYS A 178 2.32 5.98 11.76
CA LYS A 178 1.69 6.67 10.64
C LYS A 178 0.66 7.66 11.15
N LEU A 179 0.62 8.82 10.52
CA LEU A 179 -0.44 9.81 10.64
C LEU A 179 -0.84 10.25 9.23
N GLU A 180 -2.11 10.14 8.90
CA GLU A 180 -2.69 10.60 7.63
C GLU A 180 -3.95 11.39 7.90
N SER A 181 -4.13 12.50 7.21
CA SER A 181 -5.36 13.29 7.28
C SER A 181 -6.13 13.20 5.96
N ARG A 182 -7.43 12.95 6.05
CA ARG A 182 -8.31 12.90 4.87
C ARG A 182 -9.51 13.82 5.06
N PRO A 183 -9.89 14.62 4.05
CA PRO A 183 -11.13 15.39 4.12
C PRO A 183 -12.33 14.44 4.24
N ILE A 184 -13.29 14.82 5.06
CA ILE A 184 -14.54 14.08 5.23
C ILE A 184 -15.48 14.48 4.10
N PRO A 185 -16.04 13.54 3.32
CA PRO A 185 -17.05 13.86 2.33
C PRO A 185 -18.22 14.64 2.96
N ASP A 186 -18.72 15.64 2.25
CA ASP A 186 -19.88 16.47 2.64
C ASP A 186 -19.69 17.34 3.90
N ARG A 187 -18.45 17.45 4.44
CA ARG A 187 -18.10 18.36 5.54
C ARG A 187 -17.00 19.32 5.09
N GLU A 188 -17.30 20.60 5.04
CA GLU A 188 -16.35 21.63 4.60
C GLU A 188 -15.24 21.82 5.64
N PHE A 189 -13.97 21.64 5.20
CA PHE A 189 -12.77 21.84 6.01
C PHE A 189 -12.66 20.99 7.28
N GLU A 190 -13.42 19.88 7.36
CA GLU A 190 -13.26 18.88 8.42
C GLU A 190 -12.45 17.68 7.92
N PHE A 191 -11.67 17.09 8.83
CA PHE A 191 -10.70 16.03 8.49
C PHE A 191 -10.87 14.84 9.43
N MET A 192 -10.84 13.65 8.86
CA MET A 192 -10.60 12.40 9.56
C MET A 192 -9.09 12.17 9.65
N PHE A 193 -8.60 11.88 10.83
CA PHE A 193 -7.21 11.54 11.09
C PHE A 193 -7.07 10.04 11.31
N TYR A 194 -6.20 9.41 10.51
CA TYR A 194 -5.81 8.01 10.66
C TYR A 194 -4.49 7.94 11.41
N PHE A 195 -4.41 7.03 12.39
CA PHE A 195 -3.19 6.74 13.14
C PHE A 195 -2.88 5.25 13.10
N ASP A 196 -1.61 4.90 12.84
CA ASP A 196 -1.04 3.63 13.23
C ASP A 196 -0.18 3.86 14.47
N LEU A 197 -0.49 3.16 15.52
CA LEU A 197 0.17 3.22 16.82
C LEU A 197 0.95 1.92 17.07
N GLU A 198 2.17 2.04 17.57
CA GLU A 198 2.97 0.90 18.01
C GLU A 198 2.60 0.53 19.44
N THR A 199 1.45 -0.09 19.57
CA THR A 199 0.92 -0.50 20.86
C THR A 199 -0.08 -1.65 20.69
N SER A 200 -0.14 -2.52 21.68
CA SER A 200 -1.15 -3.58 21.77
C SER A 200 -2.47 -3.02 22.31
N ILE A 201 -3.59 -3.54 21.84
CA ILE A 201 -4.91 -3.23 22.42
C ILE A 201 -5.00 -3.62 23.91
N TYR A 202 -4.16 -4.56 24.36
CA TYR A 202 -4.13 -5.04 25.75
C TYR A 202 -3.18 -4.25 26.64
N SER A 203 -2.45 -3.26 26.11
CA SER A 203 -1.56 -2.45 26.92
C SER A 203 -2.36 -1.45 27.78
N GLU A 204 -1.88 -1.18 28.98
CA GLU A 204 -2.52 -0.22 29.91
C GLU A 204 -2.54 1.18 29.28
N GLU A 205 -1.47 1.54 28.55
CA GLU A 205 -1.32 2.83 27.89
C GLU A 205 -2.38 3.03 26.80
N PHE A 206 -2.66 1.97 26.01
CA PHE A 206 -3.70 2.06 24.97
C PHE A 206 -5.10 2.14 25.59
N VAL A 207 -5.39 1.34 26.63
CA VAL A 207 -6.66 1.39 27.35
C VAL A 207 -6.87 2.79 27.93
N GLN A 208 -5.85 3.38 28.53
CA GLN A 208 -5.91 4.73 29.06
C GLN A 208 -6.14 5.77 27.96
N LEU A 209 -5.45 5.64 26.82
CA LEU A 209 -5.67 6.51 25.65
C LEU A 209 -7.15 6.46 25.21
N ILE A 210 -7.71 5.28 25.03
CA ILE A 210 -9.10 5.11 24.56
C ILE A 210 -10.11 5.73 25.54
N CYS A 211 -9.91 5.54 26.84
CA CYS A 211 -10.81 6.12 27.86
C CYS A 211 -10.82 7.67 27.84
N GLU A 212 -9.78 8.29 27.36
CA GLU A 212 -9.65 9.75 27.32
C GLU A 212 -9.98 10.36 25.95
N LEU A 213 -10.14 9.55 24.90
CA LEU A 213 -10.39 10.04 23.54
C LEU A 213 -11.73 10.80 23.41
N ASP A 214 -12.73 10.45 24.21
CA ASP A 214 -14.03 11.15 24.22
C ASP A 214 -13.89 12.65 24.54
N ASP A 215 -12.85 13.06 25.26
CA ASP A 215 -12.55 14.46 25.56
C ASP A 215 -11.92 15.21 24.37
N PHE A 216 -11.38 14.51 23.40
CA PHE A 216 -10.57 15.08 22.32
C PHE A 216 -11.20 14.95 20.92
N CYS A 217 -12.07 13.97 20.69
CA CYS A 217 -12.62 13.69 19.37
C CYS A 217 -14.15 13.72 19.36
N GLU A 218 -14.70 14.10 18.21
CA GLU A 218 -16.13 14.06 17.93
C GLU A 218 -16.57 12.66 17.48
N GLU A 219 -15.71 12.00 16.73
CA GLU A 219 -15.94 10.63 16.22
C GLU A 219 -14.67 9.81 16.40
N PHE A 220 -14.86 8.57 16.82
CA PHE A 220 -13.79 7.59 16.98
C PHE A 220 -14.14 6.29 16.25
N LYS A 221 -13.16 5.74 15.53
CA LYS A 221 -13.27 4.45 14.86
C LYS A 221 -12.05 3.60 15.13
N TYR A 222 -12.23 2.49 15.81
CA TYR A 222 -11.23 1.45 15.96
C TYR A 222 -11.15 0.62 14.67
N LEU A 223 -9.99 0.55 14.05
CA LEU A 223 -9.79 -0.17 12.80
C LEU A 223 -9.22 -1.57 12.99
N GLY A 224 -8.54 -1.84 14.12
CA GLY A 224 -8.03 -3.17 14.42
C GLY A 224 -6.65 -3.14 15.08
N SER A 225 -6.30 -4.28 15.69
CA SER A 225 -4.97 -4.54 16.21
C SER A 225 -4.38 -5.78 15.54
N PHE A 226 -3.11 -5.68 15.13
CA PHE A 226 -2.49 -6.67 14.26
C PHE A 226 -0.98 -6.73 14.45
N THR A 227 -0.38 -7.75 13.84
CA THR A 227 1.08 -7.83 13.61
C THR A 227 1.39 -7.45 12.17
N GLU A 228 2.58 -6.92 11.95
CA GLU A 228 3.12 -6.69 10.60
C GLU A 228 4.07 -7.83 10.20
N VAL A 229 3.79 -8.46 9.07
CA VAL A 229 4.67 -9.45 8.44
C VAL A 229 5.58 -8.73 7.44
N VAL A 230 6.88 -8.93 7.55
CA VAL A 230 7.91 -8.28 6.73
C VAL A 230 8.54 -9.27 5.76
#